data_90d8cd279228d8ca04350ec7ae25be0d
#
_entry.id   90d8cd279228d8ca04350ec7ae25be0d
#
_cell.length_a   1.000
_cell.length_b   1.000
_cell.length_c   1.000
_cell.angle_alpha   90.00
_cell.angle_beta   90.00
_cell.angle_gamma   90.00
#
_symmetry.space_group_name_H-M   'P 1'
#
loop_
_entity.id
_entity.type
_entity.pdbx_description
1 polymer ?
#
loop_
_entity_poly.entity_id
_entity_poly.type
_entity_poly.pdbx_seq_one_letter_code
_entity_poly.pdbx_strand_id
1 'polypeptide(L)'
;MNWPAFDWIAFGQIFFLVYFILLNGVYLGLNLVSIKVVYRSMRQRALDQLPSIYSGLELPVSLLLPAHNEATSICDSVHSLLQLNYPEYEVIVINDGSTDGTLAILQREFALLPFPAVTRSRLKTTAVRAIYRSATHPNLRVIDKDNGGKADALNAGINDARFPLFCGVDADSVLQPDSLKRLARPMLEDATVIAAGGSVRLVNGCRVSGGFLEEVGLPGRLLPLIQVVEYLRAFLFGRMGWVPLNALLIISGTFGMFRKEPVVEAGGYRTDTVGEDMELVVRLHRIMSAADRPYRIVFVPDPICWTEAPEDLSSLCGQRMRWQRGLAESLWFNRKLLFGRKSGAAGWLAFPFTIAFELLGPLVEIGGYAFMIAAYLLGFLSVEALLVFLFVALGFGLLLSASGLLLEEMSFHMYLRPRDLPKLCLALLVENFGYRQLNSFWRLLGLLRWLFGSRQQWGKIRRNERPQPAE
;
A
#
# COMPACT_ATOMS: atom_id res chain seq x y z
N MET A 1 11.15 -49.44 22.58
CA MET A 1 11.79 -48.15 22.84
C MET A 1 11.63 -47.27 21.61
N ASN A 2 10.47 -46.57 21.49
CA ASN A 2 10.16 -45.74 20.33
C ASN A 2 9.85 -44.29 20.78
N TRP A 3 10.86 -43.60 21.29
CA TRP A 3 10.67 -42.35 22.02
C TRP A 3 10.86 -41.04 21.22
N PRO A 4 11.51 -40.88 20.08
CA PRO A 4 11.62 -39.52 19.57
C PRO A 4 10.66 -39.13 18.44
N ALA A 5 10.24 -40.03 17.56
CA ALA A 5 9.51 -39.63 16.33
C ALA A 5 8.06 -39.21 16.60
N PHE A 6 7.37 -39.87 17.50
CA PHE A 6 5.96 -39.57 17.80
C PHE A 6 5.80 -38.20 18.51
N ASP A 7 6.71 -37.89 19.44
CA ASP A 7 6.67 -36.59 20.16
C ASP A 7 6.95 -35.39 19.25
N TRP A 8 7.88 -35.52 18.31
CA TRP A 8 8.18 -34.44 17.33
C TRP A 8 7.05 -34.22 16.35
N ILE A 9 6.35 -35.26 15.92
CA ILE A 9 5.21 -35.18 15.02
C ILE A 9 4.04 -34.51 15.73
N ALA A 10 3.69 -34.95 16.94
CA ALA A 10 2.66 -34.37 17.78
C ALA A 10 2.96 -32.88 18.06
N PHE A 11 4.22 -32.57 18.41
CA PHE A 11 4.66 -31.19 18.61
C PHE A 11 4.47 -30.32 17.32
N GLY A 12 4.88 -30.82 16.15
CA GLY A 12 4.73 -30.13 14.89
C GLY A 12 3.26 -29.87 14.54
N GLN A 13 2.39 -30.87 14.73
CA GLN A 13 0.94 -30.71 14.51
C GLN A 13 0.34 -29.62 15.39
N ILE A 14 0.65 -29.67 16.72
CA ILE A 14 0.15 -28.65 17.67
C ILE A 14 0.72 -27.26 17.31
N PHE A 15 2.02 -27.17 16.98
CA PHE A 15 2.65 -25.91 16.61
C PHE A 15 1.95 -25.26 15.41
N PHE A 16 1.76 -25.97 14.31
CA PHE A 16 1.10 -25.42 13.13
C PHE A 16 -0.36 -25.10 13.39
N LEU A 17 -1.09 -25.95 14.10
CA LEU A 17 -2.48 -25.70 14.46
C LEU A 17 -2.62 -24.42 15.31
N VAL A 18 -1.83 -24.28 16.36
CA VAL A 18 -1.82 -23.12 17.25
C VAL A 18 -1.42 -21.86 16.48
N TYR A 19 -0.41 -21.95 15.60
CA TYR A 19 0.00 -20.83 14.75
C TYR A 19 -1.15 -20.30 13.89
N PHE A 20 -1.87 -21.17 13.18
CA PHE A 20 -2.99 -20.77 12.33
C PHE A 20 -4.18 -20.25 13.16
N ILE A 21 -4.46 -20.81 14.33
CA ILE A 21 -5.50 -20.30 15.24
C ILE A 21 -5.14 -18.88 15.71
N LEU A 22 -3.90 -18.65 16.13
CA LEU A 22 -3.44 -17.32 16.58
C LEU A 22 -3.46 -16.31 15.44
N LEU A 23 -2.94 -16.65 14.26
CA LEU A 23 -2.98 -15.82 13.07
C LEU A 23 -4.41 -15.36 12.76
N ASN A 24 -5.30 -16.33 12.60
CA ASN A 24 -6.68 -16.06 12.22
C ASN A 24 -7.46 -15.36 13.35
N GLY A 25 -7.19 -15.71 14.61
CA GLY A 25 -7.80 -15.07 15.77
C GLY A 25 -7.45 -13.57 15.87
N VAL A 26 -6.18 -13.21 15.63
CA VAL A 26 -5.78 -11.80 15.60
C VAL A 26 -6.43 -11.07 14.44
N TYR A 27 -6.44 -11.65 13.23
CA TYR A 27 -7.12 -11.04 12.08
C TYR A 27 -8.63 -10.89 12.32
N LEU A 28 -9.28 -11.85 12.95
CA LEU A 28 -10.70 -11.72 13.32
C LEU A 28 -10.91 -10.59 14.32
N GLY A 29 -10.03 -10.44 15.31
CA GLY A 29 -10.06 -9.31 16.25
C GLY A 29 -9.89 -7.97 15.53
N LEU A 30 -8.93 -7.86 14.60
CA LEU A 30 -8.74 -6.67 13.77
C LEU A 30 -9.96 -6.38 12.89
N ASN A 31 -10.63 -7.40 12.37
CA ASN A 31 -11.89 -7.28 11.63
C ASN A 31 -12.98 -6.63 12.47
N LEU A 32 -13.21 -7.12 13.68
CA LEU A 32 -14.22 -6.57 14.58
C LEU A 32 -13.94 -5.10 14.92
N VAL A 33 -12.67 -4.76 15.16
CA VAL A 33 -12.25 -3.36 15.36
C VAL A 33 -12.52 -2.53 14.11
N SER A 34 -12.17 -3.04 12.93
CA SER A 34 -12.34 -2.35 11.64
C SER A 34 -13.81 -2.06 11.34
N ILE A 35 -14.72 -3.01 11.56
CA ILE A 35 -16.16 -2.82 11.39
C ILE A 35 -16.64 -1.61 12.23
N LYS A 36 -16.23 -1.54 13.50
CA LYS A 36 -16.60 -0.43 14.37
C LYS A 36 -16.04 0.92 13.87
N VAL A 37 -14.80 0.93 13.38
CA VAL A 37 -14.13 2.16 12.90
C VAL A 37 -14.78 2.63 11.60
N VAL A 38 -15.00 1.72 10.64
CA VAL A 38 -15.65 2.04 9.36
C VAL A 38 -17.10 2.52 9.60
N TYR A 39 -17.85 1.85 10.45
CA TYR A 39 -19.21 2.27 10.78
C TYR A 39 -19.27 3.70 11.38
N ARG A 40 -18.33 4.02 12.28
CA ARG A 40 -18.20 5.39 12.81
C ARG A 40 -17.86 6.40 11.72
N SER A 41 -16.91 6.09 10.83
CA SER A 41 -16.54 6.93 9.71
C SER A 41 -17.73 7.21 8.79
N MET A 42 -18.52 6.19 8.46
CA MET A 42 -19.73 6.34 7.63
C MET A 42 -20.78 7.23 8.27
N ARG A 43 -21.01 7.09 9.57
CA ARG A 43 -21.96 7.96 10.31
C ARG A 43 -21.50 9.42 10.32
N GLN A 44 -20.20 9.65 10.40
CA GLN A 44 -19.64 11.00 10.29
C GLN A 44 -19.83 11.60 8.89
N ARG A 45 -19.71 10.80 7.83
CA ARG A 45 -19.97 11.25 6.44
C ARG A 45 -21.39 11.79 6.25
N ALA A 46 -22.40 11.21 6.87
CA ALA A 46 -23.77 11.70 6.77
C ALA A 46 -23.88 13.13 7.34
N LEU A 47 -23.02 13.50 8.28
CA LEU A 47 -22.91 14.86 8.83
C LEU A 47 -22.03 15.77 7.94
N ASP A 48 -21.14 15.20 7.12
CA ASP A 48 -20.20 15.92 6.23
C ASP A 48 -20.86 16.46 4.95
N GLN A 49 -22.07 16.05 4.64
CA GLN A 49 -22.88 16.65 3.56
C GLN A 49 -23.40 18.04 3.94
N LEU A 50 -23.29 18.44 5.19
CA LEU A 50 -23.47 19.83 5.59
C LEU A 50 -22.33 20.69 5.01
N PRO A 51 -22.58 21.97 4.61
CA PRO A 51 -21.55 22.86 4.10
C PRO A 51 -20.33 22.79 5.02
N SER A 52 -19.17 22.48 4.45
CA SER A 52 -17.99 22.19 5.27
C SER A 52 -17.63 23.40 6.12
N ILE A 53 -17.75 23.27 7.42
CA ILE A 53 -17.37 24.29 8.42
C ILE A 53 -15.87 24.67 8.28
N TYR A 54 -15.09 23.83 7.58
CA TYR A 54 -13.65 23.98 7.35
C TYR A 54 -13.29 24.61 5.99
N SER A 55 -14.26 25.12 5.21
CA SER A 55 -13.98 25.76 3.94
C SER A 55 -13.09 26.99 4.15
N GLY A 56 -11.88 26.95 3.60
CA GLY A 56 -10.86 28.00 3.74
C GLY A 56 -9.85 27.78 4.86
N LEU A 57 -9.93 26.68 5.63
CA LEU A 57 -8.95 26.30 6.66
C LEU A 57 -8.07 25.11 6.22
N GLU A 58 -8.24 24.62 5.02
CA GLU A 58 -7.50 23.49 4.49
C GLU A 58 -6.00 23.79 4.43
N LEU A 59 -5.19 22.85 4.91
CA LEU A 59 -3.73 22.96 4.85
C LEU A 59 -3.25 22.75 3.41
N PRO A 60 -2.42 23.64 2.86
CA PRO A 60 -1.92 23.48 1.51
C PRO A 60 -1.04 22.25 1.33
N VAL A 61 -1.09 21.63 0.13
CA VAL A 61 -0.51 20.33 -0.17
C VAL A 61 0.39 20.38 -1.40
N SER A 62 1.59 19.79 -1.32
CA SER A 62 2.48 19.53 -2.47
C SER A 62 2.28 18.08 -2.94
N LEU A 63 1.77 17.88 -4.15
CA LEU A 63 1.68 16.58 -4.79
C LEU A 63 3.01 16.25 -5.47
N LEU A 64 3.59 15.10 -5.15
CA LEU A 64 4.86 14.64 -5.68
C LEU A 64 4.61 13.45 -6.61
N LEU A 65 4.94 13.63 -7.89
CA LEU A 65 4.73 12.66 -8.96
C LEU A 65 6.09 12.21 -9.51
N PRO A 66 6.73 11.17 -8.96
CA PRO A 66 7.94 10.62 -9.54
C PRO A 66 7.63 9.92 -10.88
N ALA A 67 8.41 10.22 -11.92
CA ALA A 67 8.25 9.68 -13.26
C ALA A 67 9.59 9.19 -13.81
N HIS A 68 9.60 7.97 -14.36
CA HIS A 68 10.75 7.40 -15.06
C HIS A 68 10.28 6.56 -16.25
N ASN A 69 10.54 7.06 -17.48
CA ASN A 69 10.08 6.44 -18.72
C ASN A 69 8.56 6.26 -18.80
N GLU A 70 7.83 7.36 -18.61
CA GLU A 70 6.36 7.43 -18.58
C GLU A 70 5.78 8.24 -19.75
N ALA A 71 6.46 8.31 -20.89
CA ALA A 71 6.07 9.14 -22.04
C ALA A 71 4.62 8.93 -22.50
N THR A 72 4.07 7.71 -22.32
CA THR A 72 2.71 7.37 -22.78
C THR A 72 1.59 7.78 -21.82
N SER A 73 1.88 7.94 -20.52
CA SER A 73 0.86 8.13 -19.47
C SER A 73 1.01 9.44 -18.69
N ILE A 74 2.18 10.07 -18.73
CA ILE A 74 2.51 11.19 -17.85
C ILE A 74 1.58 12.40 -18.01
N CYS A 75 1.18 12.74 -19.25
CA CYS A 75 0.30 13.88 -19.49
C CYS A 75 -1.08 13.67 -18.86
N ASP A 76 -1.68 12.50 -19.06
CA ASP A 76 -2.98 12.16 -18.49
C ASP A 76 -2.93 12.22 -16.96
N SER A 77 -1.84 11.70 -16.36
CA SER A 77 -1.65 11.73 -14.92
C SER A 77 -1.52 13.16 -14.40
N VAL A 78 -0.75 14.03 -15.06
CA VAL A 78 -0.61 15.44 -14.67
C VAL A 78 -1.92 16.19 -14.85
N HIS A 79 -2.63 16.00 -15.97
CA HIS A 79 -3.93 16.62 -16.19
C HIS A 79 -4.95 16.22 -15.11
N SER A 80 -4.99 14.94 -14.73
CA SER A 80 -5.84 14.46 -13.64
C SER A 80 -5.51 15.16 -12.31
N LEU A 81 -4.23 15.30 -11.98
CA LEU A 81 -3.79 15.94 -10.74
C LEU A 81 -4.09 17.44 -10.72
N LEU A 82 -4.03 18.13 -11.88
CA LEU A 82 -4.32 19.57 -11.99
C LEU A 82 -5.82 19.90 -11.86
N GLN A 83 -6.69 18.89 -11.97
CA GLN A 83 -8.15 19.05 -11.88
C GLN A 83 -8.73 18.65 -10.52
N LEU A 84 -7.89 18.34 -9.52
CA LEU A 84 -8.35 17.96 -8.19
C LEU A 84 -9.10 19.12 -7.50
N ASN A 85 -10.19 18.79 -6.83
CA ASN A 85 -10.99 19.76 -6.09
C ASN A 85 -10.39 20.02 -4.69
N TYR A 86 -9.33 20.84 -4.65
CA TYR A 86 -8.66 21.25 -3.41
C TYR A 86 -8.27 22.74 -3.49
N PRO A 87 -8.44 23.53 -2.41
CA PRO A 87 -8.29 24.98 -2.48
C PRO A 87 -6.88 25.46 -2.84
N GLU A 88 -5.86 24.90 -2.19
CA GLU A 88 -4.47 25.31 -2.39
C GLU A 88 -3.54 24.10 -2.46
N TYR A 89 -3.02 23.82 -3.64
CA TYR A 89 -2.06 22.75 -3.86
C TYR A 89 -1.14 23.07 -5.04
N GLU A 90 -0.01 22.37 -5.09
CA GLU A 90 0.92 22.37 -6.20
C GLU A 90 1.20 20.93 -6.65
N VAL A 91 1.54 20.78 -7.92
CA VAL A 91 1.97 19.52 -8.54
C VAL A 91 3.44 19.64 -8.89
N ILE A 92 4.26 18.75 -8.37
CA ILE A 92 5.69 18.64 -8.64
C ILE A 92 5.93 17.30 -9.33
N VAL A 93 6.18 17.33 -10.64
CA VAL A 93 6.61 16.16 -11.40
C VAL A 93 8.12 16.03 -11.25
N ILE A 94 8.61 14.85 -10.90
CA ILE A 94 10.02 14.59 -10.75
C ILE A 94 10.45 13.60 -11.84
N ASN A 95 11.07 14.12 -12.91
CA ASN A 95 11.66 13.30 -13.97
C ASN A 95 12.98 12.70 -13.47
N ASP A 96 12.94 11.44 -13.09
CA ASP A 96 14.07 10.71 -12.51
C ASP A 96 14.95 10.09 -13.60
N GLY A 97 15.58 10.95 -14.40
CA GLY A 97 16.51 10.54 -15.43
C GLY A 97 15.86 9.65 -16.51
N SER A 98 14.68 10.00 -16.99
CA SER A 98 14.05 9.29 -18.10
C SER A 98 14.92 9.32 -19.35
N THR A 99 14.93 8.23 -20.09
CA THR A 99 15.66 8.04 -21.34
C THR A 99 14.77 8.05 -22.58
N ASP A 100 13.45 8.10 -22.37
CA ASP A 100 12.42 8.23 -23.41
C ASP A 100 12.01 9.71 -23.61
N GLY A 101 10.89 9.94 -24.28
CA GLY A 101 10.34 11.29 -24.54
C GLY A 101 9.64 11.96 -23.36
N THR A 102 9.65 11.40 -22.14
CA THR A 102 8.86 11.91 -21.00
C THR A 102 9.06 13.43 -20.76
N LEU A 103 10.31 13.89 -20.64
CA LEU A 103 10.58 15.31 -20.39
C LEU A 103 10.16 16.20 -21.57
N ALA A 104 10.46 15.77 -22.81
CA ALA A 104 10.12 16.55 -24.02
C ALA A 104 8.60 16.70 -24.19
N ILE A 105 7.84 15.65 -23.87
CA ILE A 105 6.38 15.66 -23.91
C ILE A 105 5.84 16.65 -22.86
N LEU A 106 6.34 16.58 -21.61
CA LEU A 106 5.96 17.52 -20.55
C LEU A 106 6.27 18.97 -20.92
N GLN A 107 7.46 19.23 -21.50
CA GLN A 107 7.86 20.58 -21.93
C GLN A 107 6.92 21.15 -22.97
N ARG A 108 6.51 20.34 -23.95
CA ARG A 108 5.61 20.75 -25.02
C ARG A 108 4.18 20.96 -24.52
N GLU A 109 3.64 20.00 -23.78
CA GLU A 109 2.25 19.98 -23.33
C GLU A 109 1.94 21.11 -22.35
N PHE A 110 2.82 21.32 -21.38
CA PHE A 110 2.62 22.28 -20.29
C PHE A 110 3.39 23.59 -20.47
N ALA A 111 3.94 23.88 -21.65
CA ALA A 111 4.73 25.07 -21.95
C ALA A 111 5.79 25.37 -20.85
N LEU A 112 6.63 24.38 -20.53
CA LEU A 112 7.58 24.48 -19.44
C LEU A 112 8.72 25.43 -19.77
N LEU A 113 8.96 26.40 -18.87
CA LEU A 113 10.08 27.36 -18.94
C LEU A 113 11.11 27.05 -17.86
N PRO A 114 12.42 27.13 -18.16
CA PRO A 114 13.45 26.98 -17.15
C PRO A 114 13.27 28.01 -16.02
N PHE A 115 13.37 27.54 -14.79
CA PHE A 115 13.20 28.38 -13.62
C PHE A 115 14.43 28.21 -12.70
N PRO A 116 15.26 29.26 -12.54
CA PRO A 116 16.41 29.22 -11.65
C PRO A 116 15.92 29.23 -10.19
N ALA A 117 15.74 28.05 -9.62
CA ALA A 117 15.35 27.91 -8.22
C ALA A 117 16.58 27.58 -7.36
N VAL A 118 16.72 28.31 -6.27
CA VAL A 118 17.63 27.93 -5.18
C VAL A 118 16.85 26.94 -4.29
N THR A 119 17.07 25.65 -4.48
CA THR A 119 16.49 24.63 -3.62
C THR A 119 17.27 24.50 -2.31
N ARG A 120 16.56 24.53 -1.17
CA ARG A 120 17.17 24.17 0.11
C ARG A 120 17.29 22.63 0.17
N SER A 121 18.44 22.10 -0.14
CA SER A 121 18.70 20.65 -0.05
C SER A 121 18.80 20.22 1.42
N ARG A 122 17.68 19.85 2.02
CA ARG A 122 17.63 19.25 3.38
C ARG A 122 17.82 17.73 3.35
N LEU A 123 17.44 17.11 2.25
CA LEU A 123 17.56 15.68 2.00
C LEU A 123 18.58 15.45 0.88
N LYS A 124 19.39 14.40 1.04
CA LYS A 124 20.35 14.00 -0.01
C LYS A 124 19.61 13.40 -1.20
N THR A 125 20.01 13.83 -2.40
CA THR A 125 19.47 13.32 -3.66
C THR A 125 20.58 13.27 -4.70
N THR A 126 20.37 12.57 -5.80
CA THR A 126 21.20 12.70 -7.00
C THR A 126 21.04 14.12 -7.58
N ALA A 127 21.93 14.48 -8.50
CA ALA A 127 22.01 15.84 -9.02
C ALA A 127 20.69 16.25 -9.72
N VAL A 128 20.18 17.42 -9.36
CA VAL A 128 19.09 18.10 -10.08
C VAL A 128 19.72 18.88 -11.22
N ARG A 129 19.32 18.59 -12.46
CA ARG A 129 19.82 19.22 -13.69
C ARG A 129 19.15 20.56 -13.97
N ALA A 130 17.80 20.55 -13.81
CA ALA A 130 17.01 21.74 -14.08
C ALA A 130 15.66 21.68 -13.32
N ILE A 131 15.09 22.86 -13.08
CA ILE A 131 13.72 23.00 -12.61
C ILE A 131 12.96 23.84 -13.63
N TYR A 132 11.74 23.43 -13.93
CA TYR A 132 10.86 24.09 -14.87
C TYR A 132 9.56 24.51 -14.18
N ARG A 133 8.97 25.60 -14.66
CA ARG A 133 7.61 26.03 -14.32
C ARG A 133 6.75 26.03 -15.57
N SER A 134 5.51 25.64 -15.43
CA SER A 134 4.54 25.77 -16.50
C SER A 134 4.12 27.23 -16.66
N ALA A 135 4.07 27.70 -17.91
CA ALA A 135 3.52 29.00 -18.26
C ALA A 135 1.99 29.00 -18.26
N THR A 136 1.38 27.82 -18.46
CA THR A 136 -0.09 27.66 -18.56
C THR A 136 -0.73 27.24 -17.23
N HIS A 137 0.03 26.57 -16.34
CA HIS A 137 -0.45 26.06 -15.05
C HIS A 137 0.48 26.54 -13.93
N PRO A 138 0.17 27.64 -13.23
CA PRO A 138 1.06 28.25 -12.24
C PRO A 138 1.40 27.36 -11.05
N ASN A 139 0.57 26.36 -10.76
CA ASN A 139 0.76 25.36 -9.70
C ASN A 139 1.53 24.11 -10.15
N LEU A 140 1.99 24.03 -11.41
CA LEU A 140 2.78 22.91 -11.94
C LEU A 140 4.28 23.27 -12.01
N ARG A 141 5.11 22.39 -11.45
CA ARG A 141 6.56 22.42 -11.59
C ARG A 141 7.08 21.04 -12.01
N VAL A 142 8.20 21.06 -12.73
CA VAL A 142 8.89 19.82 -13.13
C VAL A 142 10.35 19.92 -12.72
N ILE A 143 10.83 18.89 -12.03
CA ILE A 143 12.23 18.72 -11.64
C ILE A 143 12.85 17.68 -12.57
N ASP A 144 13.89 18.04 -13.31
CA ASP A 144 14.72 17.09 -14.07
C ASP A 144 15.98 16.76 -13.31
N LYS A 145 16.25 15.49 -13.04
CA LYS A 145 17.37 15.03 -12.23
C LYS A 145 18.03 13.76 -12.79
N ASP A 146 19.22 13.44 -12.31
CA ASP A 146 19.84 12.16 -12.58
C ASP A 146 19.06 11.02 -11.89
N ASN A 147 18.99 9.85 -12.55
CA ASN A 147 18.28 8.71 -12.01
C ASN A 147 18.85 8.30 -10.64
N GLY A 148 17.97 8.23 -9.66
CA GLY A 148 18.27 7.80 -8.29
C GLY A 148 17.21 6.84 -7.73
N GLY A 149 16.16 6.56 -8.52
CA GLY A 149 15.03 5.74 -8.14
C GLY A 149 13.92 6.53 -7.42
N LYS A 150 12.76 5.88 -7.23
CA LYS A 150 11.53 6.49 -6.71
C LYS A 150 11.75 7.22 -5.37
N ALA A 151 12.44 6.61 -4.43
CA ALA A 151 12.70 7.20 -3.11
C ALA A 151 13.55 8.49 -3.21
N ASP A 152 14.57 8.50 -4.06
CA ASP A 152 15.40 9.67 -4.31
C ASP A 152 14.62 10.77 -5.03
N ALA A 153 13.79 10.42 -6.00
CA ALA A 153 12.90 11.34 -6.69
C ALA A 153 11.90 11.99 -5.71
N LEU A 154 11.28 11.23 -4.81
CA LEU A 154 10.40 11.76 -3.77
C LEU A 154 11.17 12.71 -2.82
N ASN A 155 12.40 12.39 -2.43
CA ASN A 155 13.24 13.29 -1.63
C ASN A 155 13.55 14.60 -2.35
N ALA A 156 13.81 14.57 -3.66
CA ALA A 156 13.98 15.77 -4.47
C ALA A 156 12.68 16.62 -4.49
N GLY A 157 11.54 15.98 -4.65
CA GLY A 157 10.23 16.64 -4.55
C GLY A 157 9.99 17.26 -3.18
N ILE A 158 10.33 16.59 -2.07
CA ILE A 158 10.20 17.12 -0.70
C ILE A 158 11.09 18.34 -0.48
N ASN A 159 12.31 18.34 -1.03
CA ASN A 159 13.22 19.49 -0.95
C ASN A 159 12.62 20.73 -1.65
N ASP A 160 11.94 20.54 -2.78
CA ASP A 160 11.33 21.62 -3.57
C ASP A 160 9.91 21.99 -3.13
N ALA A 161 9.20 21.10 -2.40
CA ALA A 161 7.85 21.30 -1.90
C ALA A 161 7.77 22.54 -1.01
N ARG A 162 6.80 23.44 -1.29
CA ARG A 162 6.62 24.69 -0.54
C ARG A 162 5.71 24.52 0.67
N PHE A 163 4.79 23.58 0.61
CA PHE A 163 3.72 23.43 1.58
C PHE A 163 4.05 22.50 2.75
N PRO A 164 3.33 22.64 3.89
CA PRO A 164 3.59 21.85 5.09
C PRO A 164 3.19 20.40 4.96
N LEU A 165 2.26 20.09 4.05
CA LEU A 165 1.87 18.72 3.70
C LEU A 165 2.40 18.36 2.32
N PHE A 166 2.80 17.10 2.17
CA PHE A 166 3.05 16.54 0.85
C PHE A 166 2.35 15.19 0.69
N CYS A 167 2.03 14.84 -0.55
CA CYS A 167 1.43 13.57 -0.91
C CYS A 167 2.20 12.97 -2.09
N GLY A 168 2.75 11.78 -1.92
CA GLY A 168 3.32 11.00 -3.02
C GLY A 168 2.20 10.31 -3.81
N VAL A 169 2.29 10.37 -5.15
CA VAL A 169 1.33 9.76 -6.06
C VAL A 169 2.09 9.03 -7.15
N ASP A 170 1.74 7.77 -7.43
CA ASP A 170 2.35 7.04 -8.55
C ASP A 170 1.77 7.51 -9.89
N ALA A 171 2.59 7.50 -10.95
CA ALA A 171 2.21 7.99 -12.26
C ALA A 171 1.08 7.19 -12.93
N ASP A 172 0.82 5.97 -12.47
CA ASP A 172 -0.27 5.10 -12.95
C ASP A 172 -1.54 5.17 -12.09
N SER A 173 -1.56 6.05 -11.09
CA SER A 173 -2.69 6.18 -10.17
C SER A 173 -3.74 7.13 -10.68
N VAL A 174 -4.99 6.78 -10.47
CA VAL A 174 -6.17 7.61 -10.75
C VAL A 174 -6.77 8.04 -9.41
N LEU A 175 -6.86 9.34 -9.19
CA LEU A 175 -7.41 9.92 -7.97
C LEU A 175 -8.86 10.38 -8.19
N GLN A 176 -9.67 10.27 -7.15
CA GLN A 176 -10.97 10.91 -7.14
C GLN A 176 -10.82 12.44 -6.96
N PRO A 177 -11.70 13.27 -7.55
CA PRO A 177 -11.57 14.73 -7.46
C PRO A 177 -11.47 15.29 -6.04
N ASP A 178 -12.12 14.66 -5.06
CA ASP A 178 -12.13 15.07 -3.64
C ASP A 178 -11.15 14.30 -2.75
N SER A 179 -10.26 13.51 -3.36
CA SER A 179 -9.32 12.63 -2.65
C SER A 179 -8.43 13.39 -1.66
N LEU A 180 -7.90 14.55 -2.04
CA LEU A 180 -7.07 15.37 -1.16
C LEU A 180 -7.83 15.89 0.04
N LYS A 181 -9.09 16.34 -0.14
CA LYS A 181 -9.93 16.81 0.99
C LYS A 181 -10.14 15.70 2.01
N ARG A 182 -10.46 14.49 1.54
CA ARG A 182 -10.67 13.33 2.42
C ARG A 182 -9.39 12.94 3.15
N LEU A 183 -8.26 12.94 2.44
CA LEU A 183 -6.98 12.52 3.02
C LEU A 183 -6.38 13.56 3.97
N ALA A 184 -6.55 14.87 3.70
CA ALA A 184 -6.07 15.96 4.54
C ALA A 184 -6.90 16.17 5.82
N ARG A 185 -8.18 15.80 5.80
CA ARG A 185 -9.12 16.03 6.89
C ARG A 185 -8.61 15.58 8.27
N PRO A 186 -8.11 14.34 8.48
CA PRO A 186 -7.59 13.94 9.79
C PRO A 186 -6.44 14.82 10.30
N MET A 187 -5.64 15.39 9.37
CA MET A 187 -4.53 16.27 9.73
C MET A 187 -4.99 17.68 10.12
N LEU A 188 -6.17 18.08 9.64
CA LEU A 188 -6.81 19.34 10.02
C LEU A 188 -7.49 19.22 11.39
N GLU A 189 -8.17 18.10 11.63
CA GLU A 189 -8.91 17.83 12.87
C GLU A 189 -7.98 17.56 14.07
N ASP A 190 -6.80 16.96 13.83
CA ASP A 190 -5.85 16.58 14.88
C ASP A 190 -4.41 16.93 14.45
N ALA A 191 -3.84 17.93 15.14
CA ALA A 191 -2.47 18.38 14.87
C ALA A 191 -1.40 17.31 15.16
N THR A 192 -1.72 16.26 15.93
CA THR A 192 -0.81 15.14 16.19
C THR A 192 -0.74 14.14 15.02
N VAL A 193 -1.66 14.20 14.06
CA VAL A 193 -1.61 13.36 12.87
C VAL A 193 -0.47 13.81 11.97
N ILE A 194 0.54 12.95 11.79
CA ILE A 194 1.73 13.23 11.00
C ILE A 194 1.72 12.52 9.64
N ALA A 195 0.92 11.47 9.50
CA ALA A 195 0.75 10.72 8.27
C ALA A 195 -0.67 10.16 8.14
N ALA A 196 -1.21 10.18 6.92
CA ALA A 196 -2.50 9.62 6.56
C ALA A 196 -2.39 8.80 5.29
N GLY A 197 -2.80 7.53 5.35
CA GLY A 197 -2.89 6.65 4.18
C GLY A 197 -4.31 6.63 3.61
N GLY A 198 -4.44 6.59 2.29
CA GLY A 198 -5.72 6.40 1.60
C GLY A 198 -5.97 4.95 1.20
N SER A 199 -7.23 4.57 1.09
CA SER A 199 -7.63 3.28 0.54
C SER A 199 -7.36 3.24 -0.96
N VAL A 200 -6.72 2.17 -1.42
CA VAL A 200 -6.40 1.94 -2.82
C VAL A 200 -7.28 0.82 -3.37
N ARG A 201 -7.81 1.03 -4.57
CA ARG A 201 -8.62 0.09 -5.34
C ARG A 201 -7.93 -0.24 -6.66
N LEU A 202 -8.44 -1.24 -7.36
CA LEU A 202 -7.93 -1.61 -8.67
C LEU A 202 -8.75 -0.96 -9.78
N VAL A 203 -8.05 -0.35 -10.73
CA VAL A 203 -8.66 0.31 -11.89
C VAL A 203 -8.97 -0.69 -13.01
N ASN A 204 -8.40 -1.90 -12.94
CA ASN A 204 -8.65 -2.94 -13.94
C ASN A 204 -10.15 -3.25 -14.07
N GLY A 205 -10.71 -3.07 -15.27
CA GLY A 205 -12.14 -3.24 -15.55
C GLY A 205 -13.01 -2.00 -15.32
N CYS A 206 -12.44 -0.93 -14.77
CA CYS A 206 -13.10 0.36 -14.66
C CYS A 206 -12.98 1.16 -15.97
N ARG A 207 -13.88 2.13 -16.18
CA ARG A 207 -13.76 3.10 -17.26
C ARG A 207 -13.16 4.40 -16.71
N VAL A 208 -12.07 4.83 -17.34
CA VAL A 208 -11.36 6.08 -17.01
C VAL A 208 -11.40 6.99 -18.23
N SER A 209 -11.76 8.23 -18.04
CA SER A 209 -11.78 9.24 -19.10
C SER A 209 -11.23 10.57 -18.55
N GLY A 210 -10.41 11.27 -19.33
CA GLY A 210 -9.78 12.50 -18.91
C GLY A 210 -8.97 12.42 -17.62
N GLY A 211 -8.45 11.22 -17.28
CA GLY A 211 -7.72 10.98 -16.04
C GLY A 211 -8.58 10.70 -14.79
N PHE A 212 -9.92 10.68 -14.93
CA PHE A 212 -10.85 10.41 -13.86
C PHE A 212 -11.62 9.10 -14.04
N LEU A 213 -11.99 8.51 -12.92
CA LEU A 213 -12.84 7.33 -12.89
C LEU A 213 -14.29 7.72 -13.23
N GLU A 214 -14.80 7.26 -14.37
CA GLU A 214 -16.20 7.45 -14.77
C GLU A 214 -17.10 6.35 -14.24
N GLU A 215 -16.67 5.10 -14.36
CA GLU A 215 -17.47 3.95 -13.97
C GLU A 215 -16.61 2.87 -13.30
N VAL A 216 -17.06 2.40 -12.14
CA VAL A 216 -16.44 1.28 -11.44
C VAL A 216 -16.91 -0.02 -12.08
N GLY A 217 -15.97 -0.90 -12.40
CA GLY A 217 -16.26 -2.21 -12.96
C GLY A 217 -15.28 -3.26 -12.47
N LEU A 218 -15.64 -4.54 -12.62
CA LEU A 218 -14.78 -5.66 -12.29
C LEU A 218 -13.94 -6.08 -13.50
N PRO A 219 -12.68 -6.52 -13.27
CA PRO A 219 -11.85 -7.09 -14.33
C PRO A 219 -12.53 -8.30 -14.98
N GLY A 220 -12.34 -8.43 -16.31
CA GLY A 220 -12.79 -9.60 -17.05
C GLY A 220 -11.88 -10.83 -16.85
N ARG A 221 -10.61 -10.63 -16.47
CA ARG A 221 -9.64 -11.70 -16.22
C ARG A 221 -9.65 -12.13 -14.76
N LEU A 222 -9.50 -13.44 -14.52
CA LEU A 222 -9.55 -14.01 -13.16
C LEU A 222 -8.44 -13.51 -12.25
N LEU A 223 -7.21 -13.33 -12.74
CA LEU A 223 -6.08 -12.95 -11.92
C LEU A 223 -6.22 -11.56 -11.29
N PRO A 224 -6.54 -10.47 -12.01
CA PRO A 224 -6.84 -9.20 -11.38
C PRO A 224 -8.14 -9.22 -10.58
N LEU A 225 -9.14 -10.05 -10.93
CA LEU A 225 -10.37 -10.18 -10.15
C LEU A 225 -10.10 -10.74 -8.73
N ILE A 226 -9.23 -11.74 -8.59
CA ILE A 226 -8.78 -12.25 -7.29
C ILE A 226 -8.07 -11.15 -6.50
N GLN A 227 -7.25 -10.35 -7.16
CA GLN A 227 -6.56 -9.23 -6.51
C GLN A 227 -7.52 -8.15 -6.01
N VAL A 228 -8.70 -7.96 -6.63
CA VAL A 228 -9.75 -7.08 -6.07
C VAL A 228 -10.13 -7.55 -4.66
N VAL A 229 -10.44 -8.84 -4.46
CA VAL A 229 -10.80 -9.39 -3.14
C VAL A 229 -9.64 -9.25 -2.15
N GLU A 230 -8.41 -9.52 -2.59
CA GLU A 230 -7.21 -9.35 -1.76
C GLU A 230 -7.03 -7.90 -1.30
N TYR A 231 -7.21 -6.91 -2.18
CA TYR A 231 -7.10 -5.49 -1.84
C TYR A 231 -8.22 -5.03 -0.90
N LEU A 232 -9.47 -5.49 -1.10
CA LEU A 232 -10.57 -5.23 -0.18
C LEU A 232 -10.21 -5.67 1.24
N ARG A 233 -9.74 -6.91 1.40
CA ARG A 233 -9.31 -7.44 2.68
C ARG A 233 -8.14 -6.65 3.27
N ALA A 234 -7.07 -6.39 2.48
CA ALA A 234 -5.86 -5.74 2.95
C ALA A 234 -6.10 -4.29 3.40
N PHE A 235 -6.90 -3.53 2.66
CA PHE A 235 -7.12 -2.11 2.95
C PHE A 235 -8.22 -1.87 3.97
N LEU A 236 -9.32 -2.63 3.94
CA LEU A 236 -10.43 -2.41 4.90
C LEU A 236 -10.13 -3.00 6.28
N PHE A 237 -9.62 -4.23 6.37
CA PHE A 237 -9.35 -4.86 7.67
C PHE A 237 -7.90 -4.76 8.10
N GLY A 238 -7.00 -5.14 7.21
CA GLY A 238 -5.58 -5.24 7.52
C GLY A 238 -4.95 -3.93 7.98
N ARG A 239 -5.53 -2.79 7.60
CA ARG A 239 -5.05 -1.46 7.99
C ARG A 239 -5.92 -0.78 9.03
N MET A 240 -7.25 -0.78 8.83
CA MET A 240 -8.18 -0.08 9.72
C MET A 240 -8.16 -0.60 11.16
N GLY A 241 -7.92 -1.91 11.35
CA GLY A 241 -7.83 -2.51 12.68
C GLY A 241 -6.70 -1.96 13.55
N TRP A 242 -5.60 -1.52 12.94
CA TRP A 242 -4.44 -0.97 13.64
C TRP A 242 -4.55 0.53 13.97
N VAL A 243 -5.44 1.26 13.28
CA VAL A 243 -5.55 2.74 13.44
C VAL A 243 -5.89 3.18 14.87
N PRO A 244 -6.88 2.60 15.58
CA PRO A 244 -7.20 3.02 16.94
C PRO A 244 -6.07 2.82 17.95
N LEU A 245 -5.17 1.87 17.66
CA LEU A 245 -4.01 1.55 18.48
C LEU A 245 -2.78 2.39 18.13
N ASN A 246 -2.88 3.29 17.13
CA ASN A 246 -1.73 3.99 16.54
C ASN A 246 -0.59 3.03 16.17
N ALA A 247 -0.93 1.93 15.51
CA ALA A 247 -0.03 0.82 15.22
C ALA A 247 -0.02 0.44 13.73
N LEU A 248 -0.44 1.34 12.86
CA LEU A 248 -0.39 1.17 11.41
C LEU A 248 1.05 1.25 10.92
N LEU A 249 1.64 0.15 10.45
CA LEU A 249 3.05 0.09 10.02
C LEU A 249 3.26 0.36 8.53
N ILE A 250 2.20 0.51 7.73
CA ILE A 250 2.32 0.73 6.29
C ILE A 250 1.27 1.71 5.77
N ILE A 251 1.73 2.68 5.00
CA ILE A 251 0.94 3.51 4.08
C ILE A 251 1.41 3.18 2.67
N SER A 252 0.49 2.97 1.73
CA SER A 252 0.85 2.64 0.35
C SER A 252 1.61 3.79 -0.31
N GLY A 253 2.70 3.48 -0.98
CA GLY A 253 3.44 4.44 -1.79
C GLY A 253 2.65 5.02 -2.97
N THR A 254 1.50 4.42 -3.29
CA THR A 254 0.60 4.87 -4.35
C THR A 254 -0.15 6.15 -3.98
N PHE A 255 -0.54 6.31 -2.70
CA PHE A 255 -1.26 7.50 -2.22
C PHE A 255 -1.17 7.62 -0.70
N GLY A 256 -0.25 8.45 -0.23
CA GLY A 256 -0.03 8.74 1.18
C GLY A 256 0.34 10.20 1.42
N MET A 257 -0.27 10.82 2.42
CA MET A 257 -0.04 12.22 2.80
C MET A 257 0.73 12.28 4.12
N PHE A 258 1.70 13.18 4.18
CA PHE A 258 2.61 13.34 5.32
C PHE A 258 2.81 14.80 5.69
N ARG A 259 3.00 15.09 6.97
CA ARG A 259 3.60 16.37 7.40
C ARG A 259 5.08 16.37 7.00
N LYS A 260 5.51 17.44 6.32
CA LYS A 260 6.85 17.56 5.76
C LYS A 260 7.94 17.52 6.83
N GLU A 261 7.78 18.26 7.92
CA GLU A 261 8.81 18.38 8.95
C GLU A 261 9.18 17.06 9.62
N PRO A 262 8.25 16.22 10.12
CA PRO A 262 8.60 14.92 10.70
C PRO A 262 9.35 14.01 9.70
N VAL A 263 8.99 14.07 8.42
CA VAL A 263 9.65 13.26 7.38
C VAL A 263 11.07 13.78 7.11
N VAL A 264 11.26 15.08 7.05
CA VAL A 264 12.60 15.69 6.87
C VAL A 264 13.48 15.40 8.09
N GLU A 265 12.98 15.53 9.30
CA GLU A 265 13.69 15.16 10.54
C GLU A 265 14.08 13.68 10.56
N ALA A 266 13.24 12.81 9.99
CA ALA A 266 13.53 11.39 9.84
C ALA A 266 14.57 11.09 8.73
N GLY A 267 14.98 12.08 7.92
CA GLY A 267 15.93 11.95 6.83
C GLY A 267 15.31 11.58 5.47
N GLY A 268 13.99 11.79 5.28
CA GLY A 268 13.29 11.51 4.03
C GLY A 268 13.08 10.02 3.76
N TYR A 269 12.81 9.67 2.52
CA TYR A 269 12.72 8.26 2.07
C TYR A 269 14.12 7.64 1.95
N ARG A 270 14.25 6.36 2.37
CA ARG A 270 15.51 5.60 2.20
C ARG A 270 15.62 5.10 0.77
N THR A 271 16.80 5.28 0.19
CA THR A 271 17.12 4.88 -1.19
C THR A 271 17.74 3.48 -1.30
N ASP A 272 18.07 2.85 -0.17
CA ASP A 272 18.70 1.54 -0.05
C ASP A 272 17.71 0.42 0.33
N THR A 273 16.42 0.63 0.09
CA THR A 273 15.36 -0.35 0.28
C THR A 273 14.39 -0.35 -0.91
N VAL A 274 13.70 -1.47 -1.09
CA VAL A 274 12.62 -1.60 -2.09
C VAL A 274 11.22 -1.42 -1.49
N GLY A 275 11.14 -1.15 -0.19
CA GLY A 275 9.91 -0.88 0.56
C GLY A 275 10.00 0.47 1.28
N GLU A 276 10.34 1.51 0.52
CA GLU A 276 10.56 2.88 1.01
C GLU A 276 9.34 3.45 1.75
N ASP A 277 8.14 3.06 1.33
CA ASP A 277 6.86 3.49 1.87
C ASP A 277 6.61 2.91 3.27
N MET A 278 6.74 1.61 3.43
CA MET A 278 6.63 0.95 4.74
C MET A 278 7.78 1.37 5.67
N GLU A 279 9.00 1.42 5.15
CA GLU A 279 10.18 1.77 5.95
C GLU A 279 10.03 3.16 6.58
N LEU A 280 9.56 4.15 5.81
CA LEU A 280 9.32 5.50 6.32
C LEU A 280 8.31 5.50 7.47
N VAL A 281 7.18 4.80 7.33
CA VAL A 281 6.13 4.74 8.35
C VAL A 281 6.65 4.08 9.64
N VAL A 282 7.34 2.95 9.52
CA VAL A 282 7.93 2.24 10.67
C VAL A 282 9.02 3.09 11.35
N ARG A 283 9.82 3.81 10.57
CA ARG A 283 10.85 4.71 11.08
C ARG A 283 10.24 5.92 11.80
N LEU A 284 9.15 6.49 11.27
CA LEU A 284 8.41 7.55 11.96
C LEU A 284 7.90 7.08 13.33
N HIS A 285 7.29 5.89 13.41
CA HIS A 285 6.94 5.30 14.72
C HIS A 285 8.14 5.22 15.66
N ARG A 286 9.27 4.72 15.19
CA ARG A 286 10.49 4.57 15.99
C ARG A 286 11.04 5.91 16.49
N ILE A 287 11.11 6.92 15.62
CA ILE A 287 11.69 8.24 15.96
C ILE A 287 10.76 9.02 16.88
N MET A 288 9.46 9.09 16.57
CA MET A 288 8.48 9.83 17.38
C MET A 288 8.33 9.23 18.78
N SER A 289 8.27 7.90 18.88
CA SER A 289 8.23 7.19 20.16
C SER A 289 9.50 7.43 20.98
N ALA A 290 10.67 7.37 20.36
CA ALA A 290 11.94 7.61 21.04
C ALA A 290 12.05 9.05 21.57
N ALA A 291 11.54 10.03 20.81
CA ALA A 291 11.52 11.44 21.19
C ALA A 291 10.40 11.81 22.19
N ASP A 292 9.52 10.86 22.55
CA ASP A 292 8.38 11.08 23.44
C ASP A 292 7.41 12.17 22.94
N ARG A 293 7.30 12.33 21.62
CA ARG A 293 6.42 13.32 21.00
C ARG A 293 5.06 12.69 20.70
N PRO A 294 3.95 13.39 21.00
CA PRO A 294 2.63 12.90 20.60
C PRO A 294 2.52 12.88 19.08
N TYR A 295 2.12 11.74 18.53
CA TYR A 295 1.90 11.56 17.09
C TYR A 295 0.84 10.52 16.83
N ARG A 296 0.20 10.63 15.67
CA ARG A 296 -0.73 9.63 15.14
C ARG A 296 -0.47 9.38 13.66
N ILE A 297 -0.62 8.13 13.27
CA ILE A 297 -0.62 7.68 11.88
C ILE A 297 -1.99 7.05 11.62
N VAL A 298 -2.71 7.58 10.65
CA VAL A 298 -4.11 7.24 10.40
C VAL A 298 -4.32 6.66 9.01
N PHE A 299 -5.51 6.11 8.79
CA PHE A 299 -5.91 5.57 7.50
C PHE A 299 -7.34 6.00 7.18
N VAL A 300 -7.55 6.46 5.95
CA VAL A 300 -8.85 6.87 5.41
C VAL A 300 -9.41 5.71 4.58
N PRO A 301 -10.55 5.11 5.01
CA PRO A 301 -11.08 3.91 4.36
C PRO A 301 -11.77 4.18 3.02
N ASP A 302 -12.01 5.45 2.70
CA ASP A 302 -12.66 5.87 1.46
C ASP A 302 -11.91 5.37 0.22
N PRO A 303 -12.60 4.86 -0.80
CA PRO A 303 -11.99 4.47 -2.08
C PRO A 303 -11.64 5.74 -2.88
N ILE A 304 -10.47 6.31 -2.63
CA ILE A 304 -10.05 7.61 -3.16
C ILE A 304 -8.88 7.52 -4.14
N CYS A 305 -8.24 6.36 -4.25
CA CYS A 305 -7.13 6.12 -5.17
C CYS A 305 -7.32 4.77 -5.87
N TRP A 306 -6.97 4.72 -7.16
CA TRP A 306 -7.10 3.55 -8.01
C TRP A 306 -5.78 3.30 -8.73
N THR A 307 -5.31 2.06 -8.78
CA THR A 307 -4.05 1.66 -9.40
C THR A 307 -4.22 0.40 -10.24
N GLU A 308 -3.30 0.14 -11.16
CA GLU A 308 -3.33 -1.06 -11.98
C GLU A 308 -2.76 -2.27 -11.23
N ALA A 309 -3.48 -3.40 -11.32
CA ALA A 309 -2.98 -4.69 -10.85
C ALA A 309 -2.31 -5.47 -11.98
N PRO A 310 -1.25 -6.24 -11.68
CA PRO A 310 -0.66 -7.17 -12.64
C PRO A 310 -1.70 -8.14 -13.22
N GLU A 311 -1.69 -8.29 -14.53
CA GLU A 311 -2.58 -9.20 -15.26
C GLU A 311 -1.93 -10.54 -15.64
N ASP A 312 -0.62 -10.68 -15.39
CA ASP A 312 0.15 -11.90 -15.62
C ASP A 312 0.88 -12.38 -14.36
N LEU A 313 1.10 -13.71 -14.29
CA LEU A 313 1.71 -14.34 -13.11
C LEU A 313 3.18 -13.93 -12.90
N SER A 314 3.91 -13.61 -13.96
CA SER A 314 5.33 -13.23 -13.86
C SER A 314 5.49 -11.88 -13.19
N SER A 315 4.73 -10.89 -13.65
CA SER A 315 4.69 -9.53 -13.06
C SER A 315 4.21 -9.58 -11.60
N LEU A 316 3.17 -10.38 -11.32
CA LEU A 316 2.66 -10.56 -9.98
C LEU A 316 3.69 -11.23 -9.06
N CYS A 317 4.34 -12.29 -9.51
CA CYS A 317 5.43 -12.95 -8.76
C CYS A 317 6.54 -11.95 -8.41
N GLY A 318 7.01 -11.16 -9.39
CA GLY A 318 8.01 -10.13 -9.18
C GLY A 318 7.59 -9.09 -8.14
N GLN A 319 6.33 -8.65 -8.19
CA GLN A 319 5.75 -7.70 -7.22
C GLN A 319 5.71 -8.30 -5.81
N ARG A 320 5.24 -9.54 -5.63
CA ARG A 320 5.12 -10.21 -4.32
C ARG A 320 6.48 -10.47 -3.68
N MET A 321 7.46 -10.88 -4.48
CA MET A 321 8.84 -11.05 -4.01
C MET A 321 9.45 -9.73 -3.56
N ARG A 322 9.23 -8.64 -4.30
CA ARG A 322 9.68 -7.30 -3.94
C ARG A 322 9.04 -6.81 -2.64
N TRP A 323 7.70 -6.98 -2.49
CA TRP A 323 7.00 -6.60 -1.27
C TRP A 323 7.50 -7.35 -0.04
N GLN A 324 7.73 -8.67 -0.15
CA GLN A 324 8.27 -9.46 0.96
C GLN A 324 9.68 -9.02 1.37
N ARG A 325 10.50 -8.66 0.39
CA ARG A 325 11.82 -8.11 0.65
C ARG A 325 11.74 -6.74 1.34
N GLY A 326 10.91 -5.83 0.82
CA GLY A 326 10.70 -4.51 1.42
C GLY A 326 10.19 -4.59 2.86
N LEU A 327 9.31 -5.54 3.16
CA LEU A 327 8.87 -5.88 4.51
C LEU A 327 10.05 -6.28 5.39
N ALA A 328 10.89 -7.23 4.93
CA ALA A 328 12.05 -7.71 5.68
C ALA A 328 13.05 -6.57 5.97
N GLU A 329 13.37 -5.76 4.95
CA GLU A 329 14.26 -4.60 5.07
C GLU A 329 13.71 -3.56 6.05
N SER A 330 12.42 -3.22 5.95
CA SER A 330 11.76 -2.23 6.82
C SER A 330 11.80 -2.65 8.29
N LEU A 331 11.54 -3.91 8.58
CA LEU A 331 11.61 -4.46 9.94
C LEU A 331 13.06 -4.51 10.43
N TRP A 332 13.99 -4.96 9.60
CA TRP A 332 15.41 -5.05 9.96
C TRP A 332 16.02 -3.70 10.31
N PHE A 333 15.79 -2.69 9.49
CA PHE A 333 16.30 -1.33 9.73
C PHE A 333 15.70 -0.69 10.98
N ASN A 334 14.47 -1.04 11.32
CA ASN A 334 13.76 -0.45 12.44
C ASN A 334 13.60 -1.43 13.64
N ARG A 335 14.43 -2.48 13.75
CA ARG A 335 14.35 -3.48 14.82
C ARG A 335 14.38 -2.92 16.25
N LYS A 336 14.90 -1.70 16.44
CA LYS A 336 14.88 -0.97 17.73
C LYS A 336 13.47 -0.57 18.16
N LEU A 337 12.46 -0.62 17.27
CA LEU A 337 11.06 -0.41 17.63
C LEU A 337 10.49 -1.60 18.40
N LEU A 338 10.98 -2.83 18.11
CA LEU A 338 10.52 -4.06 18.74
C LEU A 338 10.74 -4.01 20.25
N PHE A 339 9.65 -4.12 21.01
CA PHE A 339 9.63 -4.08 22.48
C PHE A 339 10.33 -2.86 23.11
N GLY A 340 10.48 -1.78 22.34
CA GLY A 340 11.05 -0.54 22.86
C GLY A 340 10.18 0.05 23.97
N ARG A 341 10.80 0.56 25.04
CA ARG A 341 10.10 1.01 26.25
C ARG A 341 8.97 2.04 25.98
N LYS A 342 9.13 2.89 24.97
CA LYS A 342 8.15 3.92 24.57
C LYS A 342 7.42 3.62 23.26
N SER A 343 7.63 2.43 22.67
CA SER A 343 7.15 2.08 21.33
C SER A 343 5.64 1.87 21.22
N GLY A 344 4.90 1.88 22.31
CA GLY A 344 3.44 1.72 22.34
C GLY A 344 2.97 0.44 21.62
N ALA A 345 1.76 0.46 21.13
CA ALA A 345 1.19 -0.71 20.42
C ALA A 345 1.91 -1.01 19.10
N ALA A 346 2.52 -0.01 18.44
CA ALA A 346 3.30 -0.22 17.23
C ALA A 346 4.47 -1.19 17.47
N GLY A 347 5.24 -1.02 18.57
CA GLY A 347 6.39 -1.86 18.88
C GLY A 347 6.06 -3.11 19.68
N TRP A 348 4.98 -3.11 20.46
CA TRP A 348 4.64 -4.24 21.32
C TRP A 348 3.61 -5.20 20.72
N LEU A 349 2.78 -4.76 19.79
CA LEU A 349 1.74 -5.58 19.16
C LEU A 349 1.95 -5.70 17.65
N ALA A 350 1.96 -4.58 16.90
CA ALA A 350 2.00 -4.64 15.45
C ALA A 350 3.34 -5.14 14.90
N PHE A 351 4.45 -4.69 15.45
CA PHE A 351 5.78 -5.10 14.98
C PHE A 351 6.04 -6.61 15.19
N PRO A 352 5.84 -7.21 16.39
CA PRO A 352 5.99 -8.66 16.58
C PRO A 352 4.96 -9.46 15.80
N PHE A 353 3.71 -8.97 15.65
CA PHE A 353 2.71 -9.58 14.79
C PHE A 353 3.22 -9.64 13.33
N THR A 354 3.76 -8.53 12.82
CA THR A 354 4.27 -8.45 11.46
C THR A 354 5.47 -9.38 11.25
N ILE A 355 6.35 -9.53 12.24
CA ILE A 355 7.44 -10.54 12.18
C ILE A 355 6.86 -11.96 12.13
N ALA A 356 6.02 -12.31 13.07
CA ALA A 356 5.54 -13.69 13.25
C ALA A 356 4.65 -14.15 12.09
N PHE A 357 3.74 -13.27 11.61
CA PHE A 357 2.66 -13.65 10.70
C PHE A 357 2.81 -13.11 9.28
N GLU A 358 3.52 -12.00 9.09
CA GLU A 358 3.73 -11.46 7.74
C GLU A 358 5.12 -11.80 7.20
N LEU A 359 6.17 -11.65 7.99
CA LEU A 359 7.54 -11.94 7.55
C LEU A 359 7.80 -13.46 7.51
N LEU A 360 7.54 -14.15 8.61
CA LEU A 360 7.75 -15.59 8.75
C LEU A 360 6.55 -16.43 8.28
N GLY A 361 5.39 -15.79 8.08
CA GLY A 361 4.16 -16.45 7.64
C GLY A 361 4.32 -17.37 6.44
N PRO A 362 4.94 -16.93 5.34
CA PRO A 362 5.16 -17.78 4.18
C PRO A 362 5.98 -19.04 4.46
N LEU A 363 6.97 -18.94 5.35
CA LEU A 363 7.78 -20.10 5.78
C LEU A 363 6.95 -21.10 6.58
N VAL A 364 6.17 -20.60 7.55
CA VAL A 364 5.35 -21.45 8.42
C VAL A 364 4.17 -22.05 7.64
N GLU A 365 3.56 -21.28 6.74
CA GLU A 365 2.44 -21.76 5.93
C GLU A 365 2.88 -22.88 4.97
N ILE A 366 3.93 -22.66 4.18
CA ILE A 366 4.45 -23.68 3.25
C ILE A 366 5.01 -24.88 4.02
N GLY A 367 5.77 -24.62 5.09
CA GLY A 367 6.29 -25.68 5.98
C GLY A 367 5.18 -26.50 6.64
N GLY A 368 4.10 -25.85 7.06
CA GLY A 368 2.92 -26.52 7.65
C GLY A 368 2.22 -27.44 6.67
N TYR A 369 1.95 -26.97 5.44
CA TYR A 369 1.36 -27.84 4.40
C TYR A 369 2.28 -29.01 4.08
N ALA A 370 3.58 -28.77 3.87
CA ALA A 370 4.55 -29.83 3.59
C ALA A 370 4.64 -30.86 4.72
N PHE A 371 4.71 -30.39 5.97
CA PHE A 371 4.78 -31.24 7.17
C PHE A 371 3.52 -32.11 7.32
N MET A 372 2.32 -31.51 7.20
CA MET A 372 1.06 -32.23 7.40
C MET A 372 0.82 -33.26 6.31
N ILE A 373 1.16 -32.93 5.04
CA ILE A 373 1.07 -33.87 3.92
C ILE A 373 2.07 -35.03 4.13
N ALA A 374 3.32 -34.73 4.49
CA ALA A 374 4.33 -35.76 4.73
C ALA A 374 3.94 -36.67 5.90
N ALA A 375 3.46 -36.11 7.01
CA ALA A 375 3.00 -36.87 8.19
C ALA A 375 1.82 -37.79 7.83
N TYR A 376 0.90 -37.34 6.98
CA TYR A 376 -0.20 -38.18 6.48
C TYR A 376 0.30 -39.31 5.58
N LEU A 377 1.16 -39.03 4.60
CA LEU A 377 1.69 -40.05 3.67
C LEU A 377 2.54 -41.10 4.38
N LEU A 378 3.20 -40.73 5.47
CA LEU A 378 4.00 -41.66 6.31
C LEU A 378 3.15 -42.41 7.34
N GLY A 379 1.81 -42.20 7.37
CA GLY A 379 0.91 -42.90 8.29
C GLY A 379 0.93 -42.41 9.74
N PHE A 380 1.55 -41.28 10.02
CA PHE A 380 1.59 -40.65 11.36
C PHE A 380 0.39 -39.77 11.67
N LEU A 381 -0.41 -39.45 10.68
CA LEU A 381 -1.56 -38.54 10.79
C LEU A 381 -2.82 -39.21 10.26
N SER A 382 -3.93 -39.12 11.00
CA SER A 382 -5.23 -39.58 10.50
C SER A 382 -5.81 -38.56 9.49
N VAL A 383 -6.75 -39.06 8.65
CA VAL A 383 -7.47 -38.20 7.67
C VAL A 383 -8.23 -37.07 8.40
N GLU A 384 -8.84 -37.37 9.53
CA GLU A 384 -9.61 -36.42 10.33
C GLU A 384 -8.72 -35.26 10.82
N ALA A 385 -7.51 -35.56 11.30
CA ALA A 385 -6.58 -34.54 11.75
C ALA A 385 -6.06 -33.67 10.60
N LEU A 386 -5.81 -34.26 9.41
CA LEU A 386 -5.49 -33.51 8.21
C LEU A 386 -6.64 -32.59 7.79
N LEU A 387 -7.89 -33.08 7.80
CA LEU A 387 -9.06 -32.29 7.46
C LEU A 387 -9.30 -31.14 8.45
N VAL A 388 -9.10 -31.36 9.76
CA VAL A 388 -9.17 -30.30 10.78
C VAL A 388 -8.12 -29.23 10.52
N PHE A 389 -6.89 -29.63 10.23
CA PHE A 389 -5.83 -28.65 9.86
C PHE A 389 -6.21 -27.84 8.62
N LEU A 390 -6.64 -28.49 7.54
CA LEU A 390 -7.05 -27.81 6.32
C LEU A 390 -8.26 -26.89 6.55
N PHE A 391 -9.22 -27.31 7.36
CA PHE A 391 -10.36 -26.49 7.75
C PHE A 391 -9.91 -25.22 8.48
N VAL A 392 -8.98 -25.32 9.42
CA VAL A 392 -8.44 -24.16 10.14
C VAL A 392 -7.61 -23.27 9.20
N ALA A 393 -6.73 -23.86 8.39
CA ALA A 393 -5.83 -23.11 7.52
C ALA A 393 -6.56 -22.39 6.37
N LEU A 394 -7.59 -23.00 5.78
CA LEU A 394 -8.33 -22.48 4.61
C LEU A 394 -9.67 -21.86 5.01
N GLY A 395 -10.42 -22.48 5.92
CA GLY A 395 -11.77 -22.05 6.29
C GLY A 395 -11.80 -20.67 6.96
N PHE A 396 -10.86 -20.38 7.85
CA PHE A 396 -10.73 -19.03 8.42
C PHE A 396 -10.29 -18.00 7.38
N GLY A 397 -9.45 -18.36 6.40
CA GLY A 397 -9.11 -17.50 5.28
C GLY A 397 -10.36 -17.10 4.48
N LEU A 398 -11.22 -18.09 4.20
CA LEU A 398 -12.49 -17.87 3.52
C LEU A 398 -13.41 -16.92 4.31
N LEU A 399 -13.52 -17.14 5.63
CA LEU A 399 -14.32 -16.28 6.52
C LEU A 399 -13.80 -14.83 6.51
N LEU A 400 -12.48 -14.63 6.57
CA LEU A 400 -11.86 -13.31 6.54
C LEU A 400 -12.08 -12.61 5.19
N SER A 401 -11.94 -13.31 4.08
CA SER A 401 -12.20 -12.73 2.76
C SER A 401 -13.69 -12.42 2.56
N ALA A 402 -14.59 -13.30 3.04
CA ALA A 402 -16.03 -13.07 2.99
C ALA A 402 -16.46 -11.86 3.85
N SER A 403 -15.89 -11.70 5.05
CA SER A 403 -16.15 -10.52 5.89
C SER A 403 -15.64 -9.23 5.24
N GLY A 404 -14.53 -9.28 4.48
CA GLY A 404 -14.03 -8.15 3.68
C GLY A 404 -14.99 -7.71 2.60
N LEU A 405 -15.51 -8.68 1.86
CA LEU A 405 -16.49 -8.43 0.81
C LEU A 405 -17.81 -7.89 1.41
N LEU A 406 -18.25 -8.48 2.52
CA LEU A 406 -19.47 -8.01 3.20
C LEU A 406 -19.33 -6.57 3.71
N LEU A 407 -18.19 -6.22 4.30
CA LEU A 407 -17.94 -4.84 4.76
C LEU A 407 -17.88 -3.86 3.59
N GLU A 408 -17.28 -4.22 2.45
CA GLU A 408 -17.32 -3.41 1.25
C GLU A 408 -18.76 -3.15 0.79
N GLU A 409 -19.54 -4.20 0.68
CA GLU A 409 -20.94 -4.11 0.22
C GLU A 409 -21.79 -3.25 1.16
N MET A 410 -21.61 -3.40 2.48
CA MET A 410 -22.33 -2.61 3.47
C MET A 410 -21.88 -1.16 3.58
N SER A 411 -20.61 -0.85 3.21
CA SER A 411 -20.00 0.45 3.48
C SER A 411 -19.91 1.35 2.25
N PHE A 412 -19.49 0.81 1.12
CA PHE A 412 -19.17 1.60 -0.07
C PHE A 412 -20.05 1.23 -1.25
N HIS A 413 -20.50 -0.03 -1.31
CA HIS A 413 -21.39 -0.55 -2.36
C HIS A 413 -20.95 -0.14 -3.77
N MET A 414 -19.63 -0.35 -4.07
CA MET A 414 -19.03 0.18 -5.29
C MET A 414 -19.35 -0.65 -6.54
N TYR A 415 -19.64 -1.95 -6.38
CA TYR A 415 -19.88 -2.88 -7.49
C TYR A 415 -21.38 -3.09 -7.66
N LEU A 416 -22.02 -2.20 -8.43
CA LEU A 416 -23.47 -2.08 -8.51
C LEU A 416 -24.17 -3.08 -9.44
N ARG A 417 -23.43 -3.77 -10.32
CA ARG A 417 -24.02 -4.66 -11.30
C ARG A 417 -24.43 -5.99 -10.66
N PRO A 418 -25.63 -6.53 -10.92
CA PRO A 418 -26.09 -7.79 -10.28
C PRO A 418 -25.18 -9.00 -10.50
N ARG A 419 -24.36 -8.95 -11.56
CA ARG A 419 -23.38 -10.02 -11.88
C ARG A 419 -22.04 -9.89 -11.14
N ASP A 420 -21.81 -8.78 -10.45
CA ASP A 420 -20.50 -8.50 -9.83
C ASP A 420 -20.34 -9.26 -8.52
N LEU A 421 -21.37 -9.32 -7.68
CA LEU A 421 -21.31 -10.06 -6.42
C LEU A 421 -21.02 -11.57 -6.61
N PRO A 422 -21.71 -12.31 -7.52
CA PRO A 422 -21.34 -13.70 -7.81
C PRO A 422 -19.91 -13.89 -8.31
N LYS A 423 -19.38 -12.94 -9.13
CA LYS A 423 -18.00 -12.98 -9.58
C LYS A 423 -17.02 -12.80 -8.44
N LEU A 424 -17.29 -11.86 -7.52
CA LEU A 424 -16.48 -11.63 -6.32
C LEU A 424 -16.53 -12.83 -5.39
N CYS A 425 -17.68 -13.48 -5.22
CA CYS A 425 -17.80 -14.72 -4.44
C CYS A 425 -16.98 -15.87 -5.06
N LEU A 426 -16.99 -16.01 -6.38
CA LEU A 426 -16.14 -16.99 -7.08
C LEU A 426 -14.65 -16.66 -6.88
N ALA A 427 -14.25 -15.40 -7.05
CA ALA A 427 -12.88 -14.96 -6.85
C ALA A 427 -12.38 -15.22 -5.41
N LEU A 428 -13.24 -15.01 -4.42
CA LEU A 428 -12.99 -15.29 -3.01
C LEU A 428 -12.72 -16.78 -2.75
N LEU A 429 -13.45 -17.68 -3.41
CA LEU A 429 -13.18 -19.11 -3.34
C LEU A 429 -11.83 -19.44 -3.94
N VAL A 430 -11.56 -18.98 -5.16
CA VAL A 430 -10.28 -19.25 -5.85
C VAL A 430 -9.10 -18.60 -5.13
N GLU A 431 -9.27 -17.43 -4.50
CA GLU A 431 -8.23 -16.77 -3.68
C GLU A 431 -7.73 -17.72 -2.60
N ASN A 432 -8.63 -18.40 -1.90
CA ASN A 432 -8.28 -19.25 -0.77
C ASN A 432 -7.82 -20.67 -1.18
N PHE A 433 -8.20 -21.14 -2.37
CA PHE A 433 -7.86 -22.46 -2.90
C PHE A 433 -6.91 -22.34 -4.12
N GLY A 434 -5.61 -22.19 -3.86
CA GLY A 434 -4.55 -22.15 -4.87
C GLY A 434 -3.79 -20.83 -4.93
N TYR A 435 -4.47 -19.69 -5.13
CA TYR A 435 -3.79 -18.40 -5.27
C TYR A 435 -3.04 -17.98 -4.00
N ARG A 436 -3.61 -18.13 -2.82
CA ARG A 436 -2.97 -17.79 -1.54
C ARG A 436 -1.71 -18.61 -1.31
N GLN A 437 -1.75 -19.92 -1.58
CA GLN A 437 -0.60 -20.81 -1.46
C GLN A 437 0.51 -20.44 -2.45
N LEU A 438 0.14 -20.11 -3.69
CA LEU A 438 1.09 -19.63 -4.70
C LEU A 438 1.73 -18.29 -4.29
N ASN A 439 0.95 -17.36 -3.75
CA ASN A 439 1.44 -16.10 -3.22
C ASN A 439 2.40 -16.32 -2.04
N SER A 440 2.08 -17.20 -1.10
CA SER A 440 2.97 -17.56 0.02
C SER A 440 4.28 -18.19 -0.47
N PHE A 441 4.23 -19.00 -1.53
CA PHE A 441 5.44 -19.55 -2.15
C PHE A 441 6.32 -18.45 -2.76
N TRP A 442 5.76 -17.49 -3.49
CA TRP A 442 6.52 -16.37 -4.05
C TRP A 442 7.11 -15.46 -2.95
N ARG A 443 6.34 -15.22 -1.90
CA ARG A 443 6.82 -14.46 -0.73
C ARG A 443 7.97 -15.20 -0.04
N LEU A 444 7.90 -16.52 0.11
CA LEU A 444 9.00 -17.34 0.63
C LEU A 444 10.25 -17.21 -0.23
N LEU A 445 10.13 -17.29 -1.56
CA LEU A 445 11.25 -17.06 -2.47
C LEU A 445 11.85 -15.64 -2.32
N GLY A 446 11.01 -14.63 -2.15
CA GLY A 446 11.43 -13.25 -1.89
C GLY A 446 12.24 -13.13 -0.60
N LEU A 447 11.77 -13.77 0.49
CA LEU A 447 12.47 -13.81 1.77
C LEU A 447 13.82 -14.52 1.67
N LEU A 448 13.88 -15.69 1.02
CA LEU A 448 15.12 -16.43 0.82
C LEU A 448 16.12 -15.64 -0.01
N ARG A 449 15.70 -15.00 -1.10
CA ARG A 449 16.57 -14.13 -1.90
C ARG A 449 17.14 -12.95 -1.11
N TRP A 450 16.35 -12.37 -0.21
CA TRP A 450 16.85 -11.33 0.68
C TRP A 450 17.90 -11.88 1.66
N LEU A 451 17.65 -13.02 2.29
CA LEU A 451 18.58 -13.67 3.24
C LEU A 451 19.91 -14.04 2.57
N PHE A 452 19.88 -14.52 1.32
CA PHE A 452 21.09 -14.88 0.57
C PHE A 452 21.76 -13.71 -0.17
N GLY A 453 21.31 -12.45 0.10
CA GLY A 453 22.00 -11.23 -0.37
C GLY A 453 21.89 -10.95 -1.86
N SER A 454 20.91 -11.51 -2.58
CA SER A 454 20.73 -11.23 -4.01
C SER A 454 20.32 -9.77 -4.22
N ARG A 455 21.02 -9.04 -5.10
CA ARG A 455 20.62 -7.68 -5.50
C ARG A 455 19.42 -7.78 -6.43
N GLN A 456 18.32 -7.13 -6.05
CA GLN A 456 17.15 -7.01 -6.94
C GLN A 456 17.23 -5.67 -7.66
N GLN A 457 17.19 -5.70 -8.99
CA GLN A 457 16.97 -4.53 -9.82
C GLN A 457 15.46 -4.33 -9.99
N TRP A 458 15.02 -3.08 -10.11
CA TRP A 458 13.65 -2.75 -10.51
C TRP A 458 13.36 -3.43 -11.84
N GLY A 459 12.49 -4.44 -11.83
CA GLY A 459 12.05 -5.12 -13.04
C GLY A 459 11.17 -4.18 -13.88
N LYS A 460 11.35 -4.19 -15.20
CA LYS A 460 10.43 -3.54 -16.13
C LYS A 460 9.08 -4.24 -16.02
N ILE A 461 8.09 -3.60 -15.44
CA ILE A 461 6.69 -4.05 -15.50
C ILE A 461 6.26 -3.80 -16.95
N ARG A 462 5.88 -4.86 -17.68
CA ARG A 462 5.23 -4.69 -18.98
C ARG A 462 3.86 -4.08 -18.71
N ARG A 463 3.69 -2.81 -19.07
CA ARG A 463 2.39 -2.15 -19.07
C ARG A 463 1.69 -2.46 -20.38
N ASN A 464 0.45 -2.91 -20.31
CA ASN A 464 -0.41 -2.94 -21.49
C ASN A 464 -0.81 -1.50 -21.81
N GLU A 465 -0.75 -1.11 -23.08
CA GLU A 465 -1.29 0.15 -23.56
C GLU A 465 -2.76 0.23 -23.13
N ARG A 466 -3.14 1.33 -22.49
CA ARG A 466 -4.57 1.57 -22.20
C ARG A 466 -5.31 1.54 -23.53
N PRO A 467 -6.46 0.84 -23.64
CA PRO A 467 -7.26 0.91 -24.85
C PRO A 467 -7.61 2.39 -25.10
N GLN A 468 -7.16 2.95 -26.23
CA GLN A 468 -7.65 4.24 -26.70
C GLN A 468 -9.17 4.14 -26.85
N PRO A 469 -9.95 5.17 -26.49
CA PRO A 469 -11.37 5.21 -26.81
C PRO A 469 -11.50 5.03 -28.32
N ALA A 470 -12.35 4.11 -28.76
CA ALA A 470 -12.77 4.06 -30.14
C ALA A 470 -13.40 5.43 -30.49
N GLU A 471 -12.89 6.09 -31.54
CA GLU A 471 -13.42 7.32 -32.12
C GLU A 471 -14.90 7.19 -32.49
#